data_b2f8c3087e23e307418bf4f4f271b88c
#
_entry.id   b2f8c3087e23e307418bf4f4f271b88c
#
_cell.length_a   1.000
_cell.length_b   1.000
_cell.length_c   1.000
_cell.angle_alpha   90.00
_cell.angle_beta   90.00
_cell.angle_gamma   90.00
#
_symmetry.space_group_name_H-M   'P 1'
#
loop_
_entity.id
_entity.type
_entity.pdbx_description
1 polymer ?
#
loop_
_entity_poly.entity_id
_entity_poly.type
_entity_poly.pdbx_seq_one_letter_code
_entity_poly.pdbx_strand_id
1 'polypeptide(L)'
;DLRMSRGLGDVYKRQGNDYPTPDGTCIRDYIDIVDLARAHVAALHRLIEERGAAPYEVFNVGTGRGVSVLELVRGFERANGLKLNYRFAPRRAGDITAIWADPTLANTLLGWRAERPLEETLRTAWQWQLHLGQR
;
A
#
# COMPACT_ATOMS: atom_id res chain seq x y z
N ASP A 1 -2.26 0.94 -8.50
CA ASP A 1 -2.65 2.15 -9.20
C ASP A 1 -4.10 2.50 -8.82
N LEU A 2 -4.26 3.21 -7.71
CA LEU A 2 -5.55 3.75 -7.26
C LEU A 2 -5.86 5.00 -8.09
N ARG A 3 -6.05 4.85 -9.39
CA ARG A 3 -6.65 5.91 -10.19
C ARG A 3 -8.11 6.04 -9.76
N MET A 4 -8.36 6.88 -8.78
CA MET A 4 -9.70 7.37 -8.55
C MET A 4 -10.08 8.23 -9.77
N SER A 5 -11.00 7.74 -10.58
CA SER A 5 -11.52 8.48 -11.74
C SER A 5 -12.11 9.81 -11.27
N ARG A 6 -11.91 10.85 -12.06
CA ARG A 6 -12.50 12.18 -11.85
C ARG A 6 -14.02 12.04 -11.84
N GLY A 7 -14.60 12.17 -10.65
CA GLY A 7 -16.06 12.14 -10.45
C GLY A 7 -16.45 11.13 -9.38
N LEU A 8 -17.24 11.56 -8.45
CA LEU A 8 -17.82 10.81 -7.31
C LEU A 8 -18.77 9.68 -7.76
N GLY A 9 -18.55 9.04 -8.90
CA GLY A 9 -19.49 8.11 -9.45
C GLY A 9 -19.07 6.64 -9.50
N ASP A 10 -17.92 6.31 -10.06
CA ASP A 10 -17.60 4.91 -10.36
C ASP A 10 -16.15 4.54 -10.07
N VAL A 11 -15.89 3.98 -8.89
CA VAL A 11 -14.63 3.29 -8.61
C VAL A 11 -14.70 1.89 -9.25
N TYR A 12 -14.15 1.75 -10.45
CA TYR A 12 -13.99 0.44 -11.08
C TYR A 12 -12.77 -0.26 -10.48
N LYS A 13 -12.97 -1.23 -9.60
CA LYS A 13 -11.92 -2.19 -9.26
C LYS A 13 -12.00 -3.38 -10.20
N ARG A 14 -11.02 -3.52 -11.07
CA ARG A 14 -10.80 -4.70 -11.90
C ARG A 14 -10.10 -5.78 -11.06
N GLN A 15 -10.82 -6.37 -10.10
CA GLN A 15 -10.29 -7.47 -9.30
C GLN A 15 -11.40 -8.48 -9.07
N GLY A 16 -11.08 -9.75 -9.28
CA GLY A 16 -12.00 -10.84 -8.99
C GLY A 16 -12.31 -10.96 -7.50
N ASN A 17 -13.37 -11.64 -7.20
CA ASN A 17 -13.78 -12.01 -5.84
C ASN A 17 -13.76 -13.54 -5.63
N ASP A 18 -13.02 -14.23 -6.47
CA ASP A 18 -12.93 -15.69 -6.56
C ASP A 18 -11.53 -16.23 -6.23
N TYR A 19 -10.69 -15.42 -5.55
CA TYR A 19 -9.39 -15.88 -5.04
C TYR A 19 -9.57 -16.77 -3.82
N PRO A 20 -8.68 -17.76 -3.60
CA PRO A 20 -8.68 -18.60 -2.41
C PRO A 20 -8.15 -17.82 -1.20
N THR A 21 -8.85 -16.78 -0.80
CA THR A 21 -8.59 -15.90 0.34
C THR A 21 -9.85 -15.77 1.20
N PRO A 22 -9.77 -15.32 2.45
CA PRO A 22 -10.94 -15.28 3.34
C PRO A 22 -12.15 -14.49 2.81
N ASP A 23 -11.92 -13.46 2.00
CA ASP A 23 -12.98 -12.63 1.42
C ASP A 23 -13.05 -12.68 -0.11
N GLY A 24 -12.31 -13.59 -0.72
CA GLY A 24 -12.28 -13.80 -2.16
C GLY A 24 -11.48 -12.77 -2.94
N THR A 25 -10.89 -11.75 -2.30
CA THR A 25 -10.09 -10.73 -2.98
C THR A 25 -8.58 -10.94 -2.75
N CYS A 26 -7.74 -10.45 -3.67
CA CYS A 26 -6.31 -10.63 -3.55
C CYS A 26 -5.74 -9.83 -2.36
N ILE A 27 -4.62 -10.33 -1.81
CA ILE A 27 -3.93 -9.76 -0.66
C ILE A 27 -2.65 -9.06 -1.11
N ARG A 28 -2.40 -7.85 -0.62
CA ARG A 28 -1.23 -7.02 -0.93
C ARG A 28 -0.70 -6.34 0.32
N ASP A 29 0.54 -5.87 0.24
CA ASP A 29 1.14 -4.99 1.23
C ASP A 29 0.88 -3.52 0.81
N TYR A 30 0.31 -2.73 1.73
CA TYR A 30 -0.01 -1.33 1.49
C TYR A 30 0.84 -0.46 2.42
N ILE A 31 1.99 -0.02 1.93
CA ILE A 31 2.89 0.87 2.65
C ILE A 31 2.49 2.33 2.45
N ASP A 32 2.61 3.14 3.51
CA ASP A 32 2.44 4.58 3.45
C ASP A 32 3.60 5.24 2.68
N ILE A 33 3.27 6.27 1.89
CA ILE A 33 4.27 7.00 1.07
C ILE A 33 5.33 7.69 1.93
N VAL A 34 4.98 8.15 3.14
CA VAL A 34 5.94 8.79 4.06
C VAL A 34 6.89 7.74 4.64
N ASP A 35 6.39 6.56 5.00
CA ASP A 35 7.26 5.46 5.44
C ASP A 35 8.19 4.98 4.33
N LEU A 36 7.67 4.91 3.10
CA LEU A 36 8.51 4.61 1.93
C LEU A 36 9.60 5.68 1.72
N ALA A 37 9.25 6.96 1.83
CA ALA A 37 10.23 8.06 1.74
C ALA A 37 11.31 7.96 2.85
N ARG A 38 10.90 7.63 4.08
CA ARG A 38 11.83 7.41 5.19
C ARG A 38 12.79 6.24 4.93
N ALA A 39 12.31 5.17 4.28
CA ALA A 39 13.16 4.05 3.87
C ALA A 39 14.26 4.50 2.90
N HIS A 40 13.91 5.36 1.92
CA HIS A 40 14.90 5.92 0.99
C HIS A 40 15.94 6.79 1.72
N VAL A 41 15.51 7.62 2.67
CA VAL A 41 16.43 8.42 3.49
C VAL A 41 17.36 7.53 4.30
N ALA A 42 16.85 6.47 4.94
CA ALA A 42 17.65 5.53 5.71
C ALA A 42 18.66 4.80 4.82
N ALA A 43 18.26 4.40 3.60
CA ALA A 43 19.19 3.78 2.64
C ALA A 43 20.28 4.76 2.18
N LEU A 44 19.93 6.03 1.95
CA LEU A 44 20.90 7.08 1.60
C LEU A 44 21.92 7.31 2.74
N HIS A 45 21.45 7.40 3.99
CA HIS A 45 22.36 7.50 5.15
C HIS A 45 23.32 6.33 5.25
N ARG A 46 22.82 5.10 5.06
CA ARG A 46 23.65 3.89 5.04
C ARG A 46 24.74 3.96 3.96
N LEU A 47 24.39 4.47 2.77
CA LEU A 47 25.32 4.62 1.66
C LEU A 47 26.40 5.69 1.95
N ILE A 48 25.99 6.87 2.47
CA ILE A 48 26.92 7.97 2.79
C ILE A 48 27.89 7.59 3.91
N GLU A 49 27.41 6.84 4.89
CA GLU A 49 28.19 6.39 6.04
C GLU A 49 29.02 5.13 5.73
N GLU A 50 29.03 4.67 4.48
CA GLU A 50 29.79 3.50 4.00
C GLU A 50 29.55 2.22 4.83
N ARG A 51 28.33 2.09 5.39
CA ARG A 51 27.94 0.92 6.21
C ARG A 51 27.54 -0.30 5.39
N GLY A 52 27.60 -0.21 4.06
CA GLY A 52 27.29 -1.30 3.16
C GLY A 52 28.34 -2.40 3.20
N ALA A 53 27.90 -3.66 3.24
CA ALA A 53 28.78 -4.82 3.19
C ALA A 53 29.17 -5.23 1.77
N ALA A 54 28.51 -4.67 0.74
CA ALA A 54 28.69 -5.00 -0.66
C ALA A 54 28.56 -3.73 -1.54
N PRO A 55 29.05 -3.77 -2.80
CA PRO A 55 28.93 -2.64 -3.74
C PRO A 55 27.49 -2.22 -4.02
N TYR A 56 26.54 -3.10 -3.84
CA TYR A 56 25.10 -2.81 -3.86
C TYR A 56 24.38 -3.71 -2.86
N GLU A 57 23.28 -3.22 -2.31
CA GLU A 57 22.42 -3.96 -1.41
C GLU A 57 20.96 -3.84 -1.84
N VAL A 58 20.18 -4.87 -1.61
CA VAL A 58 18.75 -4.90 -1.97
C VAL A 58 17.93 -5.09 -0.69
N PHE A 59 16.92 -4.24 -0.51
CA PHE A 59 16.04 -4.27 0.64
C PHE A 59 14.59 -4.39 0.19
N ASN A 60 13.86 -5.35 0.74
CA ASN A 60 12.42 -5.35 0.63
C ASN A 60 11.85 -4.30 1.60
N VAL A 61 10.98 -3.45 1.09
CA VAL A 61 10.35 -2.37 1.85
C VAL A 61 8.84 -2.58 1.83
N GLY A 62 8.26 -2.69 3.00
CA GLY A 62 6.83 -2.94 3.19
C GLY A 62 6.46 -2.98 4.66
N THR A 63 5.18 -3.22 4.95
CA THR A 63 4.68 -3.34 6.32
C THR A 63 4.91 -4.73 6.92
N GLY A 64 5.19 -5.72 6.07
CA GLY A 64 5.24 -7.14 6.44
C GLY A 64 3.86 -7.75 6.67
N ARG A 65 2.79 -7.03 6.34
CA ARG A 65 1.40 -7.45 6.56
C ARG A 65 0.60 -7.44 5.25
N GLY A 66 -0.02 -8.56 4.96
CA GLY A 66 -0.98 -8.66 3.87
C GLY A 66 -2.35 -8.12 4.28
N VAL A 67 -2.95 -7.29 3.42
CA VAL A 67 -4.30 -6.76 3.55
C VAL A 67 -5.06 -7.07 2.27
N SER A 68 -6.29 -7.58 2.38
CA SER A 68 -7.12 -7.84 1.21
C SER A 68 -7.67 -6.55 0.60
N VAL A 69 -8.05 -6.62 -0.67
CA VAL A 69 -8.62 -5.44 -1.32
C VAL A 69 -9.96 -5.04 -0.70
N LEU A 70 -10.76 -5.99 -0.26
CA LEU A 70 -12.02 -5.68 0.40
C LEU A 70 -11.81 -5.10 1.80
N GLU A 71 -10.81 -5.58 2.54
CA GLU A 71 -10.39 -4.95 3.80
C GLU A 71 -9.92 -3.51 3.60
N LEU A 72 -9.16 -3.24 2.51
CA LEU A 72 -8.73 -1.89 2.15
C LEU A 72 -9.93 -0.98 1.87
N VAL A 73 -10.92 -1.44 1.09
CA VAL A 73 -12.14 -0.68 0.78
C VAL A 73 -12.90 -0.36 2.06
N ARG A 74 -13.15 -1.37 2.90
CA ARG A 74 -13.85 -1.18 4.18
C ARG A 74 -13.08 -0.29 5.15
N GLY A 75 -11.74 -0.40 5.15
CA GLY A 75 -10.85 0.48 5.91
C GLY A 75 -10.99 1.93 5.48
N PHE A 76 -11.01 2.17 4.16
CA PHE A 76 -11.19 3.52 3.60
C PHE A 76 -12.56 4.11 3.98
N GLU A 77 -13.63 3.33 3.87
CA GLU A 77 -14.97 3.77 4.28
C GLU A 77 -15.03 4.17 5.76
N ARG A 78 -14.42 3.35 6.63
CA ARG A 78 -14.37 3.65 8.08
C ARG A 78 -13.53 4.88 8.38
N ALA A 79 -12.32 4.98 7.80
CA ALA A 79 -11.39 6.07 8.07
C ALA A 79 -11.93 7.45 7.65
N ASN A 80 -12.81 7.48 6.65
CA ASN A 80 -13.30 8.73 6.05
C ASN A 80 -14.80 8.96 6.25
N GLY A 81 -15.52 8.05 6.90
CA GLY A 81 -16.95 8.20 7.20
C GLY A 81 -17.84 8.23 5.96
N LEU A 82 -17.45 7.56 4.89
CA LEU A 82 -18.17 7.56 3.62
C LEU A 82 -18.38 6.13 3.08
N LYS A 83 -19.21 5.99 2.08
CA LYS A 83 -19.42 4.74 1.34
C LYS A 83 -18.85 4.87 -0.07
N LEU A 84 -18.13 3.83 -0.50
CA LEU A 84 -17.62 3.72 -1.85
C LEU A 84 -18.58 2.94 -2.72
N ASN A 85 -18.89 3.49 -3.89
CA ASN A 85 -19.56 2.74 -4.93
C ASN A 85 -18.54 1.91 -5.69
N TYR A 86 -18.54 0.58 -5.50
CA TYR A 86 -17.61 -0.34 -6.15
C TYR A 86 -18.35 -1.57 -6.69
N ARG A 87 -17.74 -2.20 -7.68
CA ARG A 87 -18.21 -3.49 -8.21
C ARG A 87 -17.06 -4.44 -8.42
N PHE A 88 -17.33 -5.73 -8.30
CA PHE A 88 -16.39 -6.78 -8.70
C PHE A 88 -16.34 -6.87 -10.23
N ALA A 89 -15.15 -7.17 -10.73
CA ALA A 89 -14.92 -7.42 -12.15
C ALA A 89 -14.10 -8.73 -12.28
N PRO A 90 -13.99 -9.33 -13.47
CA PRO A 90 -13.14 -10.49 -13.69
C PRO A 90 -11.69 -10.22 -13.26
N ARG A 91 -10.97 -11.28 -12.84
CA ARG A 91 -9.54 -11.20 -12.52
C ARG A 91 -8.75 -10.60 -13.68
N ARG A 92 -7.69 -9.84 -13.34
CA ARG A 92 -6.67 -9.51 -14.32
C ARG A 92 -5.77 -10.72 -14.59
N ALA A 93 -5.35 -10.89 -15.83
CA ALA A 93 -4.33 -11.87 -16.15
C ALA A 93 -3.03 -11.57 -15.40
N GLY A 94 -2.43 -12.58 -14.78
CA GLY A 94 -1.20 -12.45 -14.01
C GLY A 94 -1.35 -11.95 -12.57
N ASP A 95 -2.56 -11.71 -12.07
CA ASP A 95 -2.75 -11.34 -10.67
C ASP A 95 -2.42 -12.52 -9.72
N ILE A 96 -1.51 -12.26 -8.78
CA ILE A 96 -1.11 -13.19 -7.72
C ILE A 96 -2.15 -13.14 -6.59
N THR A 97 -2.50 -14.29 -6.03
CA THR A 97 -3.48 -14.41 -4.95
C THR A 97 -3.11 -13.58 -3.72
N ALA A 98 -1.85 -13.71 -3.27
CA ALA A 98 -1.36 -13.02 -2.09
C ALA A 98 0.15 -12.73 -2.23
N ILE A 99 0.55 -11.52 -1.85
CA ILE A 99 1.96 -11.12 -1.77
C ILE A 99 2.11 -9.94 -0.80
N TRP A 100 3.11 -10.02 0.07
CA TRP A 100 3.56 -8.95 0.95
C TRP A 100 5.07 -9.06 1.15
N ALA A 101 5.69 -7.97 1.58
CA ALA A 101 7.14 -7.92 1.79
C ALA A 101 7.55 -8.67 3.08
N ASP A 102 8.75 -9.21 3.08
CA ASP A 102 9.51 -9.48 4.31
C ASP A 102 10.51 -8.33 4.50
N PRO A 103 10.23 -7.39 5.42
CA PRO A 103 11.09 -6.23 5.65
C PRO A 103 12.21 -6.48 6.66
N THR A 104 12.47 -7.72 7.09
CA THR A 104 13.39 -8.05 8.17
C THR A 104 14.79 -7.45 7.94
N LEU A 105 15.32 -7.53 6.71
CA LEU A 105 16.63 -6.99 6.39
C LEU A 105 16.65 -5.45 6.47
N ALA A 106 15.61 -4.78 5.98
CA ALA A 106 15.47 -3.33 6.11
C ALA A 106 15.36 -2.90 7.58
N ASN A 107 14.58 -3.64 8.38
CA ASN A 107 14.44 -3.36 9.81
C ASN A 107 15.79 -3.46 10.57
N THR A 108 16.61 -4.45 10.22
CA THR A 108 17.87 -4.71 10.94
C THR A 108 19.01 -3.85 10.46
N LEU A 109 19.19 -3.69 9.15
CA LEU A 109 20.36 -3.01 8.58
C LEU A 109 20.14 -1.51 8.33
N LEU A 110 18.93 -1.09 7.97
CA LEU A 110 18.58 0.33 7.81
C LEU A 110 18.06 0.95 9.12
N GLY A 111 17.67 0.14 10.11
CA GLY A 111 17.01 0.63 11.33
C GLY A 111 15.64 1.25 11.02
N TRP A 112 15.04 0.89 9.88
CA TRP A 112 13.78 1.44 9.41
C TRP A 112 12.63 0.46 9.59
N ARG A 113 11.46 0.98 9.91
CA ARG A 113 10.19 0.23 9.95
C ARG A 113 9.06 1.08 9.38
N ALA A 114 8.06 0.41 8.81
CA ALA A 114 6.79 1.03 8.50
C ALA A 114 6.04 1.27 9.82
N GLU A 115 5.71 2.51 10.13
CA GLU A 115 5.12 2.93 11.41
C GLU A 115 3.67 3.41 11.26
N ARG A 116 3.31 3.92 10.08
CA ARG A 116 1.99 4.48 9.85
C ARG A 116 0.93 3.40 9.72
N PRO A 117 -0.13 3.45 10.54
CA PRO A 117 -1.24 2.52 10.41
C PRO A 117 -2.00 2.75 9.11
N LEU A 118 -2.56 1.66 8.54
CA LEU A 118 -3.31 1.70 7.28
C LEU A 118 -4.44 2.74 7.31
N GLU A 119 -5.12 2.91 8.44
CA GLU A 119 -6.21 3.87 8.60
C GLU A 119 -5.74 5.32 8.38
N GLU A 120 -4.57 5.69 8.90
CA GLU A 120 -3.97 7.00 8.69
C GLU A 120 -3.61 7.21 7.23
N THR A 121 -2.99 6.22 6.59
CA THR A 121 -2.67 6.22 5.15
C THR A 121 -3.93 6.48 4.31
N LEU A 122 -5.01 5.78 4.59
CA LEU A 122 -6.27 5.92 3.86
C LEU A 122 -6.94 7.28 4.07
N ARG A 123 -6.85 7.83 5.29
CA ARG A 123 -7.35 9.17 5.62
C ARG A 123 -6.57 10.26 4.90
N THR A 124 -5.24 10.22 4.97
CA THR A 124 -4.38 11.22 4.31
C THR A 124 -4.48 11.17 2.80
N ALA A 125 -4.61 9.97 2.22
CA ALA A 125 -4.85 9.80 0.79
C ALA A 125 -6.17 10.46 0.34
N TRP A 126 -7.24 10.35 1.13
CA TRP A 126 -8.50 11.00 0.85
C TRP A 126 -8.43 12.54 1.00
N GLN A 127 -7.78 13.03 2.04
CA GLN A 127 -7.53 14.47 2.22
C GLN A 127 -6.76 15.07 1.03
N TRP A 128 -5.76 14.36 0.54
CA TRP A 128 -5.03 14.77 -0.66
C TRP A 128 -5.93 14.82 -1.90
N GLN A 129 -6.79 13.83 -2.08
CA GLN A 129 -7.74 13.81 -3.20
C GLN A 129 -8.73 14.99 -3.15
N LEU A 130 -9.22 15.35 -1.95
CA LEU A 130 -10.08 16.52 -1.77
C LEU A 130 -9.34 17.83 -2.11
N HIS A 131 -8.08 17.94 -1.70
CA HIS A 131 -7.24 19.10 -2.03
C HIS A 131 -7.03 19.25 -3.54
N LEU A 132 -6.83 18.15 -4.27
CA LEU A 132 -6.70 18.18 -5.73
C LEU A 132 -8.01 18.57 -6.44
N GLY A 133 -9.15 18.22 -5.88
CA GLY A 133 -10.47 18.58 -6.42
C GLY A 133 -10.86 20.04 -6.24
N GLN A 134 -10.14 20.79 -5.39
CA GLN A 134 -10.35 22.22 -5.14
C GLN A 134 -9.52 23.14 -6.06
N ARG A 135 -8.67 22.59 -6.91
CA ARG A 135 -7.88 23.27 -7.91
C ARG A 135 -8.52 23.15 -9.28
#